data_b53cac38765a942e841c13f034421ec4
#
_entry.id   b53cac38765a942e841c13f034421ec4
#
_cell.length_a   1.000
_cell.length_b   1.000
_cell.length_c   1.000
_cell.angle_alpha   90.00
_cell.angle_beta   90.00
_cell.angle_gamma   90.00
#
_symmetry.space_group_name_H-M   'P 1'
#
loop_
_entity.id
_entity.type
_entity.pdbx_description
1 polymer ?
#
loop_
_entity_poly.entity_id
_entity_poly.type
_entity_poly.pdbx_seq_one_letter_code
_entity_poly.pdbx_strand_id
1 'polypeptide(L)'
;MQELKDRIVKEGKILPGNIVKVDGFLNHRVDCAFMGRIADEFQKFFDLNNVDLILTAEASGIALSAICAYRYGKPMVYAKKAKSDNIEGGLYQSEIFSYTYKKKVTLLVSKEWLHPGDRVLVIDDFLARGEALRGLCEIVQAAGAELVGIGCCLLYTSPSPRDRTRSR
;
A
#
# COMPACT_ATOMS: atom_id res chain seq x y z
N MET A 1 -5.21 12.01 -9.77
CA MET A 1 -6.43 11.62 -10.50
C MET A 1 -7.60 12.47 -10.03
N GLN A 2 -8.27 13.20 -10.94
CA GLN A 2 -9.37 14.11 -10.56
C GLN A 2 -10.60 13.34 -10.05
N GLU A 3 -10.98 12.25 -10.73
CA GLU A 3 -12.12 11.42 -10.35
C GLU A 3 -12.05 10.93 -8.89
N LEU A 4 -10.86 10.57 -8.39
CA LEU A 4 -10.67 10.17 -6.99
C LEU A 4 -10.99 11.33 -6.04
N LYS A 5 -10.53 12.54 -6.37
CA LYS A 5 -10.80 13.76 -5.56
C LYS A 5 -12.30 14.07 -5.52
N ASP A 6 -12.95 14.04 -6.68
CA ASP A 6 -14.38 14.31 -6.80
C ASP A 6 -15.20 13.28 -6.02
N ARG A 7 -14.79 12.03 -6.07
CA ARG A 7 -15.45 10.94 -5.35
C ARG A 7 -15.26 11.04 -3.84
N ILE A 8 -14.08 11.42 -3.37
CA ILE A 8 -13.83 11.69 -1.95
C ILE A 8 -14.74 12.82 -1.45
N VAL A 9 -14.86 13.89 -2.23
CA VAL A 9 -15.73 15.03 -1.87
C VAL A 9 -17.20 14.63 -1.83
N LYS A 10 -17.64 13.79 -2.77
CA LYS A 10 -19.05 13.38 -2.91
C LYS A 10 -19.47 12.30 -1.92
N GLU A 11 -18.63 11.29 -1.70
CA GLU A 11 -18.99 10.09 -0.96
C GLU A 11 -18.17 9.91 0.33
N GLY A 12 -17.05 10.62 0.46
CA GLY A 12 -16.19 10.56 1.65
C GLY A 12 -16.84 11.25 2.85
N LYS A 13 -16.52 10.76 4.04
CA LYS A 13 -16.95 11.39 5.31
C LYS A 13 -15.71 11.83 6.08
N ILE A 14 -15.73 13.08 6.55
CA ILE A 14 -14.68 13.59 7.43
C ILE A 14 -15.10 13.33 8.88
N LEU A 15 -14.29 12.55 9.58
CA LEU A 15 -14.48 12.26 11.00
C LEU A 15 -13.61 13.20 11.88
N PRO A 16 -13.91 13.33 13.19
CA PRO A 16 -13.06 14.08 14.12
C PRO A 16 -11.59 13.64 14.02
N GLY A 17 -10.66 14.59 14.05
CA GLY A 17 -9.24 14.35 13.84
C GLY A 17 -8.81 14.33 12.36
N ASN A 18 -9.64 14.92 11.49
CA ASN A 18 -9.41 15.02 10.04
C ASN A 18 -9.27 13.65 9.35
N ILE A 19 -9.93 12.62 9.84
CA ILE A 19 -9.91 11.28 9.23
C ILE A 19 -10.89 11.26 8.07
N VAL A 20 -10.39 10.99 6.86
CA VAL A 20 -11.24 10.81 5.68
C VAL A 20 -11.66 9.34 5.59
N LYS A 21 -12.96 9.10 5.71
CA LYS A 21 -13.56 7.76 5.58
C LYS A 21 -14.02 7.55 4.14
N VAL A 22 -13.45 6.57 3.47
CA VAL A 22 -13.72 6.21 2.06
C VAL A 22 -14.12 4.74 1.91
N ASP A 23 -14.62 4.17 2.98
CA ASP A 23 -14.97 2.74 3.07
C ASP A 23 -16.11 2.34 2.12
N GLY A 24 -16.91 3.28 1.66
CA GLY A 24 -18.00 3.03 0.73
C GLY A 24 -17.57 2.67 -0.70
N PHE A 25 -16.31 2.87 -1.07
CA PHE A 25 -15.84 2.60 -2.44
C PHE A 25 -14.39 2.13 -2.57
N LEU A 26 -13.59 2.19 -1.48
CA LEU A 26 -12.17 1.87 -1.56
C LEU A 26 -11.78 0.64 -0.72
N ASN A 27 -12.06 0.62 0.58
CA ASN A 27 -11.45 -0.35 1.49
C ASN A 27 -12.40 -1.17 2.37
N HIS A 28 -13.71 -1.03 2.20
CA HIS A 28 -14.71 -1.92 2.79
C HIS A 28 -15.68 -2.43 1.73
N ARG A 29 -16.47 -1.55 1.11
CA ARG A 29 -17.11 -1.83 -0.16
C ARG A 29 -16.12 -1.47 -1.27
N VAL A 30 -15.73 -2.45 -2.08
CA VAL A 30 -14.73 -2.28 -3.13
C VAL A 30 -15.42 -2.04 -4.47
N ASP A 31 -15.17 -0.87 -5.06
CA ASP A 31 -15.55 -0.59 -6.43
C ASP A 31 -14.41 -0.99 -7.37
N CYS A 32 -14.45 -2.24 -7.84
CA CYS A 32 -13.40 -2.82 -8.67
C CYS A 32 -13.19 -2.05 -9.99
N ALA A 33 -14.28 -1.54 -10.60
CA ALA A 33 -14.17 -0.76 -11.84
C ALA A 33 -13.44 0.56 -11.60
N PHE A 34 -13.73 1.22 -10.48
CA PHE A 34 -13.04 2.44 -10.06
C PHE A 34 -11.56 2.16 -9.73
N MET A 35 -11.27 1.08 -9.00
CA MET A 35 -9.89 0.68 -8.73
C MET A 35 -9.11 0.35 -10.00
N GLY A 36 -9.77 -0.21 -11.01
CA GLY A 36 -9.17 -0.41 -12.34
C GLY A 36 -8.70 0.90 -12.97
N ARG A 37 -9.49 1.98 -12.85
CA ARG A 37 -9.09 3.31 -13.32
C ARG A 37 -7.96 3.93 -12.48
N ILE A 38 -7.91 3.64 -11.19
CA ILE A 38 -6.76 4.02 -10.33
C ILE A 38 -5.50 3.28 -10.78
N ALA A 39 -5.60 1.99 -11.07
CA ALA A 39 -4.49 1.22 -11.60
C ALA A 39 -3.99 1.77 -12.95
N ASP A 40 -4.91 2.12 -13.87
CA ASP A 40 -4.58 2.75 -15.15
C ASP A 40 -3.89 4.12 -14.95
N GLU A 41 -4.20 4.85 -13.89
CA GLU A 41 -3.50 6.08 -13.55
C GLU A 41 -2.11 5.82 -12.97
N PHE A 42 -1.97 4.83 -12.08
CA PHE A 42 -0.69 4.47 -11.47
C PHE A 42 0.35 4.04 -12.49
N GLN A 43 -0.03 3.24 -13.49
CA GLN A 43 0.91 2.76 -14.51
C GLN A 43 1.59 3.88 -15.29
N LYS A 44 1.03 5.10 -15.30
CA LYS A 44 1.66 6.25 -15.98
C LYS A 44 2.93 6.74 -15.27
N PHE A 45 3.13 6.35 -14.01
CA PHE A 45 4.22 6.79 -13.16
C PHE A 45 5.31 5.73 -12.96
N PHE A 46 5.06 4.49 -13.41
CA PHE A 46 5.98 3.37 -13.20
C PHE A 46 6.32 2.69 -14.52
N ASP A 47 7.60 2.37 -14.71
CA ASP A 47 8.02 1.46 -15.77
C ASP A 47 7.70 0.02 -15.38
N LEU A 48 6.60 -0.50 -15.88
CA LEU A 48 6.13 -1.86 -15.56
C LEU A 48 7.06 -2.96 -16.11
N ASN A 49 7.95 -2.66 -17.08
CA ASN A 49 8.96 -3.61 -17.52
C ASN A 49 10.05 -3.80 -16.44
N ASN A 50 10.19 -2.81 -15.57
CA ASN A 50 11.12 -2.85 -14.45
C ASN A 50 10.44 -3.29 -13.13
N VAL A 51 9.32 -4.00 -13.19
CA VAL A 51 8.60 -4.54 -12.03
C VAL A 51 8.48 -6.05 -12.18
N ASP A 52 8.91 -6.81 -11.16
CA ASP A 52 8.75 -8.25 -11.12
C ASP A 52 7.53 -8.65 -10.29
N LEU A 53 7.28 -7.98 -9.17
CA LEU A 53 6.12 -8.24 -8.33
C LEU A 53 5.60 -6.98 -7.63
N ILE A 54 4.33 -7.04 -7.22
CA ILE A 54 3.69 -6.03 -6.37
C ILE A 54 3.66 -6.53 -4.93
N LEU A 55 4.03 -5.65 -3.98
CA LEU A 55 3.97 -5.94 -2.55
C LEU A 55 3.02 -4.97 -1.86
N THR A 56 2.20 -5.48 -0.95
CA THR A 56 1.28 -4.70 -0.11
C THR A 56 1.18 -5.27 1.30
N ALA A 57 0.34 -4.67 2.15
CA ALA A 57 0.02 -5.19 3.47
C ALA A 57 -1.48 -5.50 3.60
N GLU A 58 -1.80 -6.57 4.34
CA GLU A 58 -3.21 -6.84 4.68
C GLU A 58 -3.76 -5.76 5.63
N ALA A 59 -5.07 -5.46 5.58
CA ALA A 59 -6.06 -6.06 4.70
C ALA A 59 -6.44 -5.11 3.55
N SER A 60 -6.47 -3.80 3.78
CA SER A 60 -7.06 -2.81 2.87
C SER A 60 -6.29 -2.65 1.54
N GLY A 61 -4.97 -2.76 1.57
CA GLY A 61 -4.12 -2.67 0.39
C GLY A 61 -4.31 -3.83 -0.60
N ILE A 62 -4.82 -4.99 -0.14
CA ILE A 62 -4.94 -6.20 -0.98
C ILE A 62 -5.83 -5.95 -2.19
N ALA A 63 -7.00 -5.34 -2.01
CA ALA A 63 -7.97 -5.18 -3.10
C ALA A 63 -7.41 -4.34 -4.26
N LEU A 64 -6.82 -3.18 -3.94
CA LEU A 64 -6.20 -2.31 -4.95
C LEU A 64 -5.00 -2.99 -5.60
N SER A 65 -4.12 -3.57 -4.80
CA SER A 65 -2.91 -4.23 -5.30
C SER A 65 -3.23 -5.43 -6.19
N ALA A 66 -4.27 -6.19 -5.88
CA ALA A 66 -4.73 -7.31 -6.72
C ALA A 66 -5.23 -6.82 -8.09
N ILE A 67 -5.97 -5.71 -8.12
CA ILE A 67 -6.43 -5.12 -9.37
C ILE A 67 -5.26 -4.55 -10.19
N CYS A 68 -4.30 -3.90 -9.53
CA CYS A 68 -3.07 -3.45 -10.18
C CYS A 68 -2.28 -4.64 -10.75
N ALA A 69 -2.11 -5.70 -9.96
CA ALA A 69 -1.40 -6.92 -10.38
C ALA A 69 -2.05 -7.57 -11.60
N TYR A 70 -3.38 -7.69 -11.59
CA TYR A 70 -4.14 -8.18 -12.73
C TYR A 70 -3.96 -7.32 -13.97
N ARG A 71 -4.08 -5.98 -13.84
CA ARG A 71 -3.91 -5.02 -14.94
C ARG A 71 -2.51 -5.03 -15.53
N TYR A 72 -1.49 -5.21 -14.69
CA TYR A 72 -0.09 -5.14 -15.09
C TYR A 72 0.49 -6.50 -15.50
N GLY A 73 -0.28 -7.59 -15.33
CA GLY A 73 0.20 -8.94 -15.59
C GLY A 73 1.36 -9.34 -14.67
N LYS A 74 1.34 -8.89 -13.41
CA LYS A 74 2.40 -9.13 -12.43
C LYS A 74 1.85 -9.95 -11.24
N PRO A 75 2.67 -10.82 -10.61
CA PRO A 75 2.29 -11.44 -9.35
C PRO A 75 2.17 -10.42 -8.23
N MET A 76 1.42 -10.77 -7.19
CA MET A 76 1.27 -9.96 -6.00
C MET A 76 1.54 -10.80 -4.75
N VAL A 77 2.28 -10.23 -3.82
CA VAL A 77 2.49 -10.75 -2.48
C VAL A 77 1.94 -9.74 -1.47
N TYR A 78 1.36 -10.22 -0.38
CA TYR A 78 0.96 -9.33 0.72
C TYR A 78 1.57 -9.76 2.04
N ALA A 79 2.04 -8.78 2.80
CA ALA A 79 2.52 -8.98 4.16
C ALA A 79 1.34 -9.24 5.10
N LYS A 80 1.43 -10.30 5.88
CA LYS A 80 0.45 -10.68 6.92
C LYS A 80 0.78 -9.96 8.23
N LYS A 81 -0.25 -9.62 9.00
CA LYS A 81 -0.12 -8.97 10.33
C LYS A 81 -0.18 -9.94 11.52
N ALA A 82 -0.24 -11.22 11.26
CA ALA A 82 -0.25 -12.25 12.31
C ALA A 82 0.80 -13.32 12.00
N LYS A 83 1.34 -13.95 13.04
CA LYS A 83 2.12 -15.17 12.85
C LYS A 83 1.24 -16.21 12.20
N SER A 84 1.67 -16.72 11.06
CA SER A 84 1.10 -17.92 10.46
C SER A 84 2.00 -19.08 10.88
N ASP A 85 1.48 -19.98 11.70
CA ASP A 85 2.23 -21.13 12.21
C ASP A 85 2.62 -22.14 11.11
N ASN A 86 2.10 -21.96 9.88
CA ASN A 86 2.25 -22.88 8.75
C ASN A 86 3.09 -22.31 7.60
N ILE A 87 4.04 -21.40 7.85
CA ILE A 87 4.93 -20.90 6.81
C ILE A 87 6.26 -21.65 6.90
N GLU A 88 6.47 -22.59 5.99
CA GLU A 88 7.77 -23.23 5.75
C GLU A 88 8.74 -22.26 5.05
N GLY A 89 10.04 -22.48 5.20
CA GLY A 89 11.06 -21.72 4.46
C GLY A 89 11.52 -20.41 5.10
N GLY A 90 10.95 -20.02 6.24
CA GLY A 90 11.32 -18.81 6.97
C GLY A 90 10.58 -17.54 6.50
N LEU A 91 10.79 -16.45 7.24
CA LEU A 91 10.05 -15.20 7.08
C LEU A 91 10.98 -14.01 7.05
N TYR A 92 10.66 -13.02 6.21
CA TYR A 92 11.04 -11.64 6.43
C TYR A 92 10.02 -10.98 7.35
N GLN A 93 10.49 -10.15 8.28
CA GLN A 93 9.62 -9.51 9.24
C GLN A 93 10.02 -8.06 9.51
N SER A 94 9.03 -7.22 9.78
CA SER A 94 9.22 -5.85 10.25
C SER A 94 8.18 -5.52 11.31
N GLU A 95 8.61 -4.94 12.43
CA GLU A 95 7.71 -4.45 13.47
C GLU A 95 7.24 -3.04 13.13
N ILE A 96 5.92 -2.84 13.12
CA ILE A 96 5.29 -1.55 12.87
C ILE A 96 4.31 -1.19 13.98
N PHE A 97 4.01 0.08 14.15
CA PHE A 97 2.93 0.52 15.04
C PHE A 97 1.62 0.66 14.27
N SER A 98 0.65 -0.17 14.59
CA SER A 98 -0.70 -0.08 14.03
C SER A 98 -1.51 0.97 14.77
N TYR A 99 -1.81 2.09 14.12
CA TYR A 99 -2.68 3.12 14.67
C TYR A 99 -4.13 2.69 14.79
N THR A 100 -4.59 1.81 13.91
CA THR A 100 -5.93 1.23 13.97
C THR A 100 -6.13 0.40 15.22
N TYR A 101 -5.16 -0.43 15.57
CA TYR A 101 -5.21 -1.30 16.75
C TYR A 101 -4.50 -0.71 17.97
N LYS A 102 -3.85 0.47 17.83
CA LYS A 102 -3.05 1.14 18.87
C LYS A 102 -2.03 0.22 19.54
N LYS A 103 -1.40 -0.65 18.77
CA LYS A 103 -0.41 -1.62 19.23
C LYS A 103 0.66 -1.90 18.19
N LYS A 104 1.77 -2.46 18.64
CA LYS A 104 2.78 -3.03 17.76
C LYS A 104 2.24 -4.28 17.07
N VAL A 105 2.47 -4.39 15.78
CA VAL A 105 2.17 -5.57 14.97
C VAL A 105 3.37 -5.89 14.11
N THR A 106 3.56 -7.15 13.78
CA THR A 106 4.63 -7.59 12.90
C THR A 106 4.06 -7.88 11.52
N LEU A 107 4.66 -7.27 10.50
CA LEU A 107 4.45 -7.64 9.11
C LEU A 107 5.33 -8.83 8.78
N LEU A 108 4.77 -9.81 8.08
CA LEU A 108 5.42 -11.07 7.74
C LEU A 108 5.26 -11.36 6.26
N VAL A 109 6.36 -11.67 5.58
CA VAL A 109 6.38 -12.15 4.19
C VAL A 109 7.23 -13.42 4.11
N SER A 110 6.72 -14.47 3.45
CA SER A 110 7.48 -15.69 3.23
C SER A 110 8.66 -15.44 2.32
N LYS A 111 9.83 -15.99 2.67
CA LYS A 111 11.03 -16.01 1.82
C LYS A 111 10.83 -16.81 0.54
N GLU A 112 9.80 -17.64 0.49
CA GLU A 112 9.42 -18.42 -0.69
C GLU A 112 8.88 -17.55 -1.83
N TRP A 113 8.33 -16.34 -1.50
CA TRP A 113 7.64 -15.50 -2.48
C TRP A 113 8.29 -14.14 -2.70
N LEU A 114 9.40 -13.85 -2.03
CA LEU A 114 10.17 -12.63 -2.20
C LEU A 114 11.66 -12.96 -2.13
N HIS A 115 12.37 -12.71 -3.23
CA HIS A 115 13.75 -13.15 -3.41
C HIS A 115 14.73 -11.98 -3.58
N PRO A 116 16.02 -12.19 -3.31
CA PRO A 116 17.06 -11.22 -3.65
C PRO A 116 17.04 -10.88 -5.14
N GLY A 117 17.10 -9.59 -5.45
CA GLY A 117 17.10 -9.09 -6.82
C GLY A 117 15.71 -8.91 -7.43
N ASP A 118 14.61 -9.33 -6.78
CA ASP A 118 13.26 -9.02 -7.23
C ASP A 118 13.04 -7.50 -7.26
N ARG A 119 12.48 -6.99 -8.34
CA ARG A 119 12.12 -5.57 -8.51
C ARG A 119 10.69 -5.36 -8.05
N VAL A 120 10.55 -4.74 -6.90
CA VAL A 120 9.30 -4.67 -6.13
C VAL A 120 8.64 -3.30 -6.27
N LEU A 121 7.38 -3.28 -6.72
CA LEU A 121 6.50 -2.13 -6.64
C LEU A 121 5.59 -2.26 -5.41
N VAL A 122 5.72 -1.36 -4.45
CA VAL A 122 4.84 -1.32 -3.28
C VAL A 122 3.58 -0.54 -3.63
N ILE A 123 2.40 -1.13 -3.42
CA ILE A 123 1.10 -0.47 -3.61
C ILE A 123 0.28 -0.59 -2.33
N ASP A 124 -0.30 0.52 -1.88
CA ASP A 124 -1.22 0.55 -0.74
C ASP A 124 -2.39 1.50 -1.01
N ASP A 125 -3.53 1.30 -0.35
CA ASP A 125 -4.70 2.17 -0.51
C ASP A 125 -4.54 3.48 0.28
N PHE A 126 -3.89 3.41 1.44
CA PHE A 126 -3.89 4.52 2.39
C PHE A 126 -2.54 4.68 3.10
N LEU A 127 -1.94 5.84 2.97
CA LEU A 127 -0.75 6.22 3.71
C LEU A 127 -1.11 7.15 4.88
N ALA A 128 -1.39 6.57 6.06
CA ALA A 128 -1.69 7.37 7.25
C ALA A 128 -0.45 8.05 7.82
N ARG A 129 0.42 7.30 8.47
CA ARG A 129 1.69 7.79 9.06
C ARG A 129 2.91 7.07 8.48
N GLY A 130 2.72 6.31 7.42
CA GLY A 130 3.80 5.62 6.72
C GLY A 130 4.34 4.36 7.41
N GLU A 131 3.78 3.93 8.55
CA GLU A 131 4.30 2.78 9.28
C GLU A 131 4.23 1.47 8.47
N ALA A 132 3.08 1.21 7.81
CA ALA A 132 2.96 0.02 6.97
C ALA A 132 3.94 0.09 5.79
N LEU A 133 4.04 1.25 5.14
CA LEU A 133 4.98 1.47 4.06
C LEU A 133 6.44 1.31 4.52
N ARG A 134 6.81 1.89 5.68
CA ARG A 134 8.14 1.70 6.27
C ARG A 134 8.44 0.21 6.46
N GLY A 135 7.50 -0.53 7.06
CA GLY A 135 7.65 -1.96 7.29
C GLY A 135 7.79 -2.77 5.99
N LEU A 136 7.04 -2.44 4.94
CA LEU A 136 7.19 -3.06 3.63
C LEU A 136 8.56 -2.77 3.00
N CYS A 137 9.04 -1.52 3.08
CA CYS A 137 10.37 -1.16 2.60
C CYS A 137 11.49 -1.89 3.36
N GLU A 138 11.37 -2.04 4.68
CA GLU A 138 12.31 -2.83 5.48
C GLU A 138 12.32 -4.31 5.07
N ILE A 139 11.16 -4.88 4.75
CA ILE A 139 11.03 -6.26 4.25
C ILE A 139 11.71 -6.39 2.88
N VAL A 140 11.48 -5.47 1.95
CA VAL A 140 12.15 -5.46 0.64
C VAL A 140 13.67 -5.40 0.80
N GLN A 141 14.16 -4.53 1.68
CA GLN A 141 15.59 -4.42 1.98
C GLN A 141 16.14 -5.70 2.62
N ALA A 142 15.44 -6.29 3.59
CA ALA A 142 15.85 -7.53 4.25
C ALA A 142 15.88 -8.72 3.29
N ALA A 143 15.05 -8.70 2.25
CA ALA A 143 15.05 -9.71 1.20
C ALA A 143 16.21 -9.54 0.21
N GLY A 144 16.92 -8.41 0.22
CA GLY A 144 17.89 -8.08 -0.83
C GLY A 144 17.21 -7.79 -2.17
N ALA A 145 15.93 -7.42 -2.14
CA ALA A 145 15.15 -7.02 -3.29
C ALA A 145 15.30 -5.51 -3.58
N GLU A 146 14.94 -5.08 -4.77
CA GLU A 146 15.01 -3.69 -5.20
C GLU A 146 13.62 -3.02 -5.12
N LEU A 147 13.52 -1.91 -4.40
CA LEU A 147 12.31 -1.09 -4.38
C LEU A 147 12.30 -0.17 -5.60
N VAL A 148 11.47 -0.48 -6.60
CA VAL A 148 11.42 0.29 -7.85
C VAL A 148 10.35 1.38 -7.85
N GLY A 149 9.43 1.36 -6.91
CA GLY A 149 8.43 2.41 -6.77
C GLY A 149 7.44 2.18 -5.64
N ILE A 150 6.69 3.23 -5.33
CA ILE A 150 5.62 3.22 -4.33
C ILE A 150 4.41 3.93 -4.89
N GLY A 151 3.26 3.24 -4.92
CA GLY A 151 1.97 3.80 -5.29
C GLY A 151 1.02 3.83 -4.08
N CYS A 152 0.40 4.98 -3.82
CA CYS A 152 -0.62 5.11 -2.78
C CYS A 152 -1.76 6.00 -3.26
N CYS A 153 -3.01 5.59 -3.00
CA CYS A 153 -4.18 6.37 -3.40
C CYS A 153 -4.39 7.60 -2.55
N LEU A 154 -4.27 7.46 -1.25
CA LEU A 154 -4.56 8.51 -0.27
C LEU A 154 -3.37 8.76 0.62
N LEU A 155 -2.81 9.95 0.50
CA LEU A 155 -1.76 10.43 1.37
C LEU A 155 -2.39 11.23 2.52
N TYR A 156 -2.30 10.69 3.72
CA TYR A 156 -2.75 11.34 4.94
C TYR A 156 -1.55 11.95 5.67
N THR A 157 -1.08 13.09 5.20
CA THR A 157 -0.01 13.81 5.88
C THR A 157 -0.59 14.97 6.68
N SER A 158 -0.18 15.09 7.95
CA SER A 158 -0.09 16.41 8.55
C SER A 158 0.86 17.23 7.67
N PRO A 159 0.59 18.52 7.42
CA PRO A 159 1.44 19.34 6.54
C PRO A 159 2.88 19.23 6.98
N SER A 160 3.73 18.78 6.06
CA SER A 160 5.18 18.75 6.23
C SER A 160 5.66 20.15 6.59
N PRO A 161 6.71 20.30 7.41
CA PRO A 161 7.33 21.61 7.65
C PRO A 161 7.66 22.37 6.36
N ARG A 162 7.89 21.68 5.23
CA ARG A 162 8.12 22.27 3.91
C ARG A 162 6.87 22.85 3.26
N ASP A 163 5.67 22.34 3.61
CA ASP A 163 4.42 22.84 3.04
C ASP A 163 3.94 24.12 3.75
N ARG A 164 4.40 24.39 4.97
CA ARG A 164 4.09 25.60 5.73
C ARG A 164 4.76 26.86 5.16
N THR A 165 5.76 26.71 4.30
CA THR A 165 6.49 27.83 3.70
C THR A 165 5.97 28.26 2.35
N ARG A 166 4.94 27.58 1.77
CA ARG A 166 4.34 27.90 0.47
C ARG A 166 3.02 28.69 0.54
N SER A 167 2.52 29.04 1.72
CA SER A 167 1.36 29.92 1.88
C SER A 167 1.78 31.26 2.47
N ARG A 168 2.43 32.08 1.66
CA ARG A 168 2.52 33.54 1.76
C ARG A 168 2.44 34.13 0.38
#